data_66c1383ed553b898676508bc3f080b0b
#
_entry.id   66c1383ed553b898676508bc3f080b0b
#
_cell.length_a   1.000
_cell.length_b   1.000
_cell.length_c   1.000
_cell.angle_alpha   90.00
_cell.angle_beta   90.00
_cell.angle_gamma   90.00
#
_symmetry.space_group_name_H-M   'P 1'
#
loop_
_entity.id
_entity.type
_entity.pdbx_description
1 polymer ?
#
loop_
_entity_poly.entity_id
_entity_poly.type
_entity_poly.pdbx_seq_one_letter_code
_entity_poly.pdbx_strand_id
1 'polypeptide(L)'
;VKTIGIVISFISFATFLGAQDRSYLSSLENTFTPQMHEHHYSHYVKDAKNPLDFIFGALYLSYKTFISSQDMESCVFHPSCSTYAIESIQKKGYILGVINAFDRLTRCHPFAGPNYPYDEKSQRLYDPVD
;
A
#
# COMPACT_ATOMS: atom_id res chain seq x y z
N VAL A 1 -35.59 12.28 -46.98
CA VAL A 1 -34.99 10.94 -47.06
C VAL A 1 -33.52 10.96 -46.64
N LYS A 2 -32.70 11.93 -47.11
CA LYS A 2 -31.24 12.01 -46.73
C LYS A 2 -31.03 12.34 -45.26
N THR A 3 -31.86 13.17 -44.65
CA THR A 3 -31.73 13.56 -43.20
C THR A 3 -32.10 12.43 -42.27
N ILE A 4 -33.06 11.56 -42.64
CA ILE A 4 -33.45 10.40 -41.84
C ILE A 4 -32.35 9.34 -41.82
N GLY A 5 -31.61 9.14 -42.91
CA GLY A 5 -30.48 8.24 -42.97
C GLY A 5 -29.32 8.65 -42.06
N ILE A 6 -29.04 9.95 -41.95
CA ILE A 6 -28.01 10.51 -41.08
C ILE A 6 -28.37 10.30 -39.60
N VAL A 7 -29.64 10.55 -39.22
CA VAL A 7 -30.09 10.37 -37.83
C VAL A 7 -30.05 8.90 -37.43
N ILE A 8 -30.47 7.98 -38.30
CA ILE A 8 -30.39 6.53 -38.01
C ILE A 8 -28.92 6.09 -37.87
N SER A 9 -28.02 6.59 -38.69
CA SER A 9 -26.59 6.28 -38.61
C SER A 9 -25.97 6.81 -37.28
N PHE A 10 -26.37 8.00 -36.81
CA PHE A 10 -25.92 8.52 -35.54
C PHE A 10 -26.45 7.74 -34.34
N ILE A 11 -27.70 7.31 -34.37
CA ILE A 11 -28.31 6.47 -33.32
C ILE A 11 -27.65 5.10 -33.27
N SER A 12 -27.35 4.49 -34.41
CA SER A 12 -26.68 3.20 -34.49
C SER A 12 -25.22 3.30 -33.99
N PHE A 13 -24.53 4.41 -34.26
CA PHE A 13 -23.16 4.64 -33.75
C PHE A 13 -23.14 4.90 -32.23
N ALA A 14 -24.13 5.63 -31.71
CA ALA A 14 -24.28 5.88 -30.26
C ALA A 14 -24.57 4.60 -29.46
N THR A 15 -25.38 3.69 -30.02
CA THR A 15 -25.63 2.38 -29.35
C THR A 15 -24.40 1.46 -29.40
N PHE A 16 -23.56 1.57 -30.42
CA PHE A 16 -22.32 0.80 -30.50
C PHE A 16 -21.27 1.28 -29.49
N LEU A 17 -21.22 2.57 -29.17
CA LEU A 17 -20.34 3.13 -28.13
C LEU A 17 -20.80 2.80 -26.69
N GLY A 18 -22.10 2.50 -26.50
CA GLY A 18 -22.66 2.11 -25.20
C GLY A 18 -22.46 0.65 -24.81
N ALA A 19 -21.96 -0.19 -25.73
CA ALA A 19 -21.76 -1.63 -25.53
C ALA A 19 -20.37 -1.99 -24.96
N GLN A 20 -19.72 -1.06 -24.26
CA GLN A 20 -18.57 -1.43 -23.44
C GLN A 20 -19.09 -2.21 -22.25
N ASP A 21 -18.76 -3.50 -22.28
CA ASP A 21 -19.25 -4.50 -21.36
C ASP A 21 -18.92 -4.10 -19.91
N ARG A 22 -19.96 -3.67 -19.17
CA ARG A 22 -19.81 -3.29 -17.77
C ARG A 22 -19.21 -4.40 -16.92
N SER A 23 -19.38 -5.66 -17.36
CA SER A 23 -18.80 -6.81 -16.71
C SER A 23 -17.28 -6.81 -16.80
N TYR A 24 -16.72 -6.39 -17.92
CA TYR A 24 -15.28 -6.27 -18.11
C TYR A 24 -14.69 -5.14 -17.25
N LEU A 25 -15.37 -3.98 -17.18
CA LEU A 25 -14.94 -2.87 -16.33
C LEU A 25 -15.01 -3.24 -14.85
N SER A 26 -16.07 -3.92 -14.39
CA SER A 26 -16.17 -4.37 -13.00
C SER A 26 -15.13 -5.44 -12.65
N SER A 27 -14.76 -6.28 -13.59
CA SER A 27 -13.69 -7.27 -13.40
C SER A 27 -12.31 -6.61 -13.30
N LEU A 28 -12.05 -5.57 -14.10
CA LEU A 28 -10.85 -4.77 -13.99
C LEU A 28 -10.82 -4.00 -12.67
N GLU A 29 -11.91 -3.36 -12.27
CA GLU A 29 -12.02 -2.65 -11.01
C GLU A 29 -11.71 -3.57 -9.82
N ASN A 30 -12.25 -4.79 -9.81
CA ASN A 30 -11.96 -5.78 -8.77
C ASN A 30 -10.48 -6.27 -8.78
N THR A 31 -9.85 -6.25 -9.96
CA THR A 31 -8.43 -6.63 -10.08
C THR A 31 -7.50 -5.51 -9.61
N PHE A 32 -7.91 -4.26 -9.83
CA PHE A 32 -7.13 -3.07 -9.47
C PHE A 32 -7.56 -2.42 -8.15
N THR A 33 -8.65 -2.86 -7.50
CA THR A 33 -8.95 -2.43 -6.12
C THR A 33 -7.82 -2.94 -5.23
N PRO A 34 -6.97 -2.05 -4.70
CA PRO A 34 -5.98 -2.47 -3.73
C PRO A 34 -6.73 -3.12 -2.58
N GLN A 35 -6.38 -4.36 -2.24
CA GLN A 35 -6.84 -4.98 -1.01
C GLN A 35 -6.33 -4.10 0.14
N MET A 36 -7.15 -3.16 0.56
CA MET A 36 -6.88 -2.37 1.75
C MET A 36 -6.95 -3.32 2.94
N HIS A 37 -5.81 -3.93 3.26
CA HIS A 37 -5.66 -4.51 4.58
C HIS A 37 -5.78 -3.35 5.56
N GLU A 38 -6.90 -3.28 6.29
CA GLU A 38 -7.08 -2.36 7.40
C GLU A 38 -6.05 -2.68 8.50
N HIS A 39 -4.82 -2.27 8.27
CA HIS A 39 -3.83 -2.25 9.33
C HIS A 39 -4.18 -1.10 10.27
N HIS A 40 -4.72 -1.46 11.42
CA HIS A 40 -5.11 -0.50 12.44
C HIS A 40 -3.85 0.05 13.14
N TYR A 41 -3.21 1.03 12.51
CA TYR A 41 -1.95 1.64 12.99
C TYR A 41 -2.12 2.54 14.23
N SER A 42 -3.35 2.78 14.68
CA SER A 42 -3.63 3.67 15.83
C SER A 42 -3.03 3.20 17.16
N HIS A 43 -2.68 1.91 17.29
CA HIS A 43 -2.05 1.39 18.50
C HIS A 43 -0.67 2.04 18.76
N TYR A 44 0.09 2.41 17.73
CA TYR A 44 1.39 3.07 17.90
C TYR A 44 1.31 4.44 18.62
N VAL A 45 0.17 5.11 18.52
CA VAL A 45 -0.10 6.37 19.25
C VAL A 45 -0.65 6.09 20.63
N LYS A 46 -1.52 5.07 20.77
CA LYS A 46 -2.18 4.73 22.05
C LYS A 46 -1.22 4.13 23.07
N ASP A 47 -0.22 3.37 22.61
CA ASP A 47 0.74 2.67 23.46
C ASP A 47 1.99 3.52 23.75
N ALA A 48 1.99 4.81 23.37
CA ALA A 48 3.08 5.74 23.60
C ALA A 48 3.33 5.95 25.11
N LYS A 49 4.52 5.60 25.57
CA LYS A 49 4.93 5.75 26.97
C LYS A 49 5.60 7.09 27.25
N ASN A 50 6.15 7.72 26.23
CA ASN A 50 6.88 8.98 26.30
C ASN A 50 6.32 9.99 25.30
N PRO A 51 6.48 11.31 25.55
CA PRO A 51 6.07 12.33 24.58
C PRO A 51 6.68 12.14 23.18
N LEU A 52 7.92 11.65 23.10
CA LEU A 52 8.60 11.36 21.84
C LEU A 52 7.95 10.18 21.10
N ASP A 53 7.58 9.12 21.81
CA ASP A 53 6.84 7.98 21.22
C ASP A 53 5.52 8.43 20.61
N PHE A 54 4.82 9.34 21.29
CA PHE A 54 3.59 9.93 20.78
C PHE A 54 3.84 10.73 19.48
N ILE A 55 4.90 11.57 19.46
CA ILE A 55 5.25 12.36 18.28
C ILE A 55 5.59 11.44 17.10
N PHE A 56 6.46 10.43 17.30
CA PHE A 56 6.83 9.49 16.24
C PHE A 56 5.64 8.65 15.77
N GLY A 57 4.78 8.19 16.69
CA GLY A 57 3.56 7.47 16.36
C GLY A 57 2.58 8.33 15.56
N ALA A 58 2.40 9.60 15.93
CA ALA A 58 1.53 10.53 15.24
C ALA A 58 2.05 10.88 13.82
N LEU A 59 3.36 11.12 13.68
CA LEU A 59 4.00 11.32 12.37
C LEU A 59 3.85 10.08 11.48
N TYR A 60 4.07 8.90 12.04
CA TYR A 60 3.90 7.66 11.32
C TYR A 60 2.45 7.45 10.86
N LEU A 61 1.47 7.70 11.75
CA LEU A 61 0.06 7.59 11.41
C LEU A 61 -0.34 8.59 10.32
N SER A 62 0.14 9.84 10.42
CA SER A 62 -0.08 10.87 9.40
C SER A 62 0.50 10.44 8.05
N TYR A 63 1.74 9.94 8.03
CA TYR A 63 2.37 9.40 6.83
C TYR A 63 1.55 8.26 6.22
N LYS A 64 1.12 7.28 7.03
CA LYS A 64 0.31 6.15 6.57
C LYS A 64 -1.04 6.58 6.01
N THR A 65 -1.67 7.59 6.61
CA THR A 65 -3.01 8.05 6.20
C THR A 65 -2.96 8.93 4.94
N PHE A 66 -1.98 9.85 4.86
CA PHE A 66 -1.97 10.87 3.79
C PHE A 66 -1.05 10.53 2.62
N ILE A 67 0.02 9.80 2.85
CA ILE A 67 1.04 9.52 1.83
C ILE A 67 0.99 8.06 1.39
N SER A 68 1.12 7.13 2.33
CA SER A 68 1.24 5.71 2.03
C SER A 68 -0.06 5.07 1.52
N SER A 69 -1.22 5.68 1.76
CA SER A 69 -2.51 5.21 1.22
C SER A 69 -2.68 5.47 -0.28
N GLN A 70 -1.87 6.34 -0.85
CA GLN A 70 -1.92 6.71 -2.29
C GLN A 70 -0.98 5.86 -3.14
N ASP A 71 0.01 5.21 -2.51
CA ASP A 71 1.01 4.41 -3.20
C ASP A 71 0.66 2.91 -3.11
N MET A 72 0.89 2.19 -4.21
CA MET A 72 0.85 0.73 -4.21
C MET A 72 1.90 0.21 -3.23
N GLU A 73 1.57 -0.84 -2.49
CA GLU A 73 2.50 -1.49 -1.56
C GLU A 73 3.68 -2.13 -2.30
N SER A 74 4.73 -1.34 -2.52
CA SER A 74 5.95 -1.74 -3.24
C SER A 74 7.03 -2.35 -2.34
N CYS A 75 6.79 -2.42 -1.03
CA CYS A 75 7.76 -2.98 -0.09
C CYS A 75 7.87 -4.50 -0.24
N VAL A 76 9.10 -5.02 -0.47
CA VAL A 76 9.36 -6.45 -0.61
C VAL A 76 9.37 -7.21 0.73
N PHE A 77 9.38 -6.51 1.85
CA PHE A 77 9.42 -7.09 3.19
C PHE A 77 8.08 -7.03 3.92
N HIS A 78 7.89 -8.00 4.81
CA HIS A 78 6.85 -8.01 5.83
C HIS A 78 7.48 -8.15 7.24
N PRO A 79 7.17 -7.23 8.18
CA PRO A 79 6.40 -5.99 8.04
C PRO A 79 7.06 -4.97 7.10
N SER A 80 6.30 -4.00 6.60
CA SER A 80 6.84 -2.97 5.68
C SER A 80 7.97 -2.17 6.33
N CYS A 81 8.86 -1.58 5.53
CA CYS A 81 10.00 -0.83 6.07
C CYS A 81 9.60 0.32 7.00
N SER A 82 8.47 0.98 6.73
CA SER A 82 7.93 2.02 7.61
C SER A 82 7.40 1.47 8.94
N THR A 83 6.74 0.30 8.90
CA THR A 83 6.27 -0.39 10.11
C THR A 83 7.46 -0.88 10.94
N TYR A 84 8.45 -1.49 10.30
CA TYR A 84 9.68 -1.90 10.94
C TYR A 84 10.42 -0.73 11.62
N ALA A 85 10.44 0.45 10.98
CA ALA A 85 11.09 1.63 11.55
C ALA A 85 10.44 2.05 12.88
N ILE A 86 9.11 2.16 12.93
CA ILE A 86 8.42 2.54 14.17
C ILE A 86 8.55 1.48 15.26
N GLU A 87 8.46 0.20 14.91
CA GLU A 87 8.65 -0.90 15.84
C GLU A 87 10.09 -0.97 16.39
N SER A 88 11.09 -0.74 15.54
CA SER A 88 12.50 -0.67 15.96
C SER A 88 12.74 0.48 16.93
N ILE A 89 12.14 1.65 16.69
CA ILE A 89 12.25 2.79 17.59
C ILE A 89 11.62 2.47 18.95
N GLN A 90 10.46 1.83 18.96
CA GLN A 90 9.75 1.47 20.19
C GLN A 90 10.48 0.36 20.98
N LYS A 91 11.07 -0.63 20.31
CA LYS A 91 11.77 -1.75 20.96
C LYS A 91 13.19 -1.43 21.37
N LYS A 92 13.97 -0.77 20.50
CA LYS A 92 15.43 -0.57 20.65
C LYS A 92 15.83 0.87 21.02
N GLY A 93 14.83 1.76 21.11
CA GLY A 93 15.05 3.18 21.35
C GLY A 93 15.37 3.98 20.10
N TYR A 94 15.40 5.32 20.24
CA TYR A 94 15.42 6.24 19.09
C TYR A 94 16.66 6.08 18.20
N ILE A 95 17.85 6.01 18.79
CA ILE A 95 19.11 5.98 18.03
C ILE A 95 19.27 4.65 17.31
N LEU A 96 19.20 3.53 18.05
CA LEU A 96 19.36 2.19 17.46
C LEU A 96 18.20 1.84 16.52
N GLY A 97 16.98 2.26 16.86
CA GLY A 97 15.81 2.04 16.02
C GLY A 97 15.92 2.73 14.66
N VAL A 98 16.40 3.97 14.63
CA VAL A 98 16.63 4.71 13.39
C VAL A 98 17.75 4.08 12.57
N ILE A 99 18.87 3.69 13.19
CA ILE A 99 19.98 3.01 12.49
C ILE A 99 19.48 1.70 11.86
N ASN A 100 18.74 0.88 12.59
CA ASN A 100 18.17 -0.37 12.07
C ASN A 100 17.17 -0.14 10.92
N ALA A 101 16.39 0.93 11.01
CA ALA A 101 15.47 1.30 9.93
C ALA A 101 16.22 1.68 8.64
N PHE A 102 17.30 2.45 8.75
CA PHE A 102 18.15 2.78 7.60
C PHE A 102 18.84 1.54 7.02
N ASP A 103 19.41 0.68 7.86
CA ASP A 103 20.01 -0.58 7.42
C ASP A 103 19.00 -1.43 6.65
N ARG A 104 17.77 -1.55 7.16
CA ARG A 104 16.71 -2.26 6.44
C ARG A 104 16.34 -1.62 5.11
N LEU A 105 16.28 -0.30 5.03
CA LEU A 105 16.01 0.40 3.77
C LEU A 105 17.06 0.11 2.70
N THR A 106 18.34 0.00 3.09
CA THR A 106 19.41 -0.37 2.14
C THR A 106 19.28 -1.79 1.60
N ARG A 107 18.65 -2.69 2.37
CA ARG A 107 18.38 -4.08 1.99
C ARG A 107 17.05 -4.27 1.25
N CYS A 108 16.19 -3.23 1.22
CA CYS A 108 14.88 -3.29 0.58
C CYS A 108 15.01 -3.09 -0.94
N HIS A 109 15.38 -4.17 -1.65
CA HIS A 109 15.48 -4.20 -3.10
C HIS A 109 14.97 -5.55 -3.66
N PRO A 110 14.59 -5.63 -4.94
CA PRO A 110 13.97 -6.83 -5.53
C PRO A 110 14.83 -8.11 -5.47
N PHE A 111 16.16 -7.97 -5.30
CA PHE A 111 17.10 -9.10 -5.28
C PHE A 111 17.45 -9.60 -3.87
N ALA A 112 16.76 -9.13 -2.83
CA ALA A 112 17.02 -9.52 -1.44
C ALA A 112 16.56 -10.95 -1.11
N GLY A 113 15.73 -11.58 -1.97
CA GLY A 113 15.05 -12.85 -1.75
C GLY A 113 15.88 -14.02 -1.20
N PRO A 114 17.11 -14.29 -1.69
CA PRO A 114 17.88 -15.47 -1.26
C PRO A 114 18.26 -15.50 0.23
N ASN A 115 18.25 -14.37 0.90
CA ASN A 115 18.76 -14.21 2.26
C ASN A 115 17.66 -14.20 3.35
N TYR A 116 16.38 -14.23 2.97
CA TYR A 116 15.27 -14.08 3.90
C TYR A 116 14.21 -15.15 3.69
N PRO A 117 13.55 -15.62 4.77
CA PRO A 117 12.41 -16.50 4.64
C PRO A 117 11.25 -15.79 3.94
N TYR A 118 10.50 -16.54 3.15
CA TYR A 118 9.34 -16.04 2.44
C TYR A 118 8.08 -16.31 3.24
N ASP A 119 7.26 -15.29 3.45
CA ASP A 119 5.96 -15.43 4.07
C ASP A 119 4.88 -15.63 2.99
N GLU A 120 4.29 -16.82 2.94
CA GLU A 120 3.29 -17.20 1.95
C GLU A 120 2.00 -16.37 2.07
N LYS A 121 1.66 -15.90 3.28
CA LYS A 121 0.41 -15.14 3.50
C LYS A 121 0.49 -13.73 2.93
N SER A 122 1.61 -13.04 3.18
CA SER A 122 1.83 -11.69 2.67
C SER A 122 2.47 -11.65 1.29
N GLN A 123 2.96 -12.80 0.79
CA GLN A 123 3.76 -12.92 -0.43
C GLN A 123 5.01 -12.02 -0.42
N ARG A 124 5.65 -11.88 0.74
CA ARG A 124 6.80 -11.00 0.98
C ARG A 124 7.88 -11.70 1.79
N LEU A 125 9.06 -11.11 1.78
CA LEU A 125 10.17 -11.57 2.62
C LEU A 125 9.89 -11.24 4.09
N TYR A 126 10.08 -12.19 4.97
CA TYR A 126 9.79 -12.03 6.40
C TYR A 126 11.06 -11.65 7.16
N ASP A 127 11.02 -10.50 7.82
CA ASP A 127 12.14 -9.98 8.62
C ASP A 127 11.56 -9.05 9.72
N PRO A 128 11.10 -9.63 10.85
CA PRO A 128 10.54 -8.85 11.95
C PRO A 128 11.64 -8.13 12.75
N VAL A 129 11.22 -7.23 13.65
CA VAL A 129 12.13 -6.60 14.62
C VAL A 129 12.38 -7.58 15.77
N ASP A 130 13.61 -8.01 15.93
CA ASP A 130 14.07 -8.83 17.05
C ASP A 130 14.28 -7.99 18.33
#